data_847000b8224cd39a6ddc386c33bfc38e
#
_entry.id   847000b8224cd39a6ddc386c33bfc38e
#
_cell.length_a   1.000
_cell.length_b   1.000
_cell.length_c   1.000
_cell.angle_alpha   90.00
_cell.angle_beta   90.00
_cell.angle_gamma   90.00
#
_symmetry.space_group_name_H-M   'P 1'
#
loop_
_entity.id
_entity.type
_entity.pdbx_description
1 polymer ?
#
loop_
_entity_poly.entity_id
_entity_poly.type
_entity_poly.pdbx_seq_one_letter_code
_entity_poly.pdbx_strand_id
1 'polypeptide(L)'
;MIYLLRHGETVWNAAGRFQGRKDSQLTPRGIEQADEAGNLLASAIRGREEQFEFHVSPLGRTKETAARIVRSVPLVVKDEPRLMEVTVGSWDGMTHYEIDVEYPGALKGADAFDWYFRSPDGETFDDACSRVGTWLSEISAPTIAVSHGLTGRLIRGVYLGLSRREMLELPVPQNGFYRLSGGEAAFIG
;
A
#
# COMPACT_ATOMS: atom_id res chain seq x y z
N MET A 1 -10.38 13.95 3.04
CA MET A 1 -9.73 13.73 1.72
C MET A 1 -8.38 13.05 1.95
N ILE A 2 -8.09 11.96 1.21
CA ILE A 2 -6.84 11.21 1.35
C ILE A 2 -6.18 11.08 -0.03
N TYR A 3 -4.89 11.32 -0.12
CA TYR A 3 -4.04 10.94 -1.25
C TYR A 3 -3.29 9.67 -0.88
N LEU A 4 -3.66 8.55 -1.47
CA LEU A 4 -3.14 7.21 -1.15
C LEU A 4 -2.17 6.75 -2.22
N LEU A 5 -0.92 6.55 -1.84
CA LEU A 5 0.18 6.08 -2.69
C LEU A 5 0.57 4.65 -2.33
N ARG A 6 1.03 3.91 -3.32
CA ARG A 6 1.82 2.71 -3.14
C ARG A 6 3.30 3.07 -3.19
N HIS A 7 4.15 2.39 -2.40
CA HIS A 7 5.61 2.53 -2.51
C HIS A 7 6.11 2.24 -3.93
N GLY A 8 7.24 2.80 -4.33
CA GLY A 8 7.91 2.54 -5.60
C GLY A 8 8.30 1.07 -5.77
N GLU A 9 8.55 0.64 -7.01
CA GLU A 9 8.97 -0.73 -7.31
C GLU A 9 10.22 -1.11 -6.52
N THR A 10 10.20 -2.33 -5.94
CA THR A 10 11.33 -2.89 -5.20
C THR A 10 11.97 -4.04 -5.98
N VAL A 11 13.19 -4.41 -5.60
CA VAL A 11 13.89 -5.59 -6.15
C VAL A 11 13.02 -6.84 -6.05
N TRP A 12 12.31 -7.03 -4.93
CA TRP A 12 11.43 -8.17 -4.75
C TRP A 12 10.15 -8.09 -5.59
N ASN A 13 9.63 -6.88 -5.86
CA ASN A 13 8.53 -6.73 -6.82
C ASN A 13 8.96 -7.18 -8.21
N ALA A 14 10.15 -6.76 -8.67
CA ALA A 14 10.69 -7.15 -9.97
C ALA A 14 10.98 -8.66 -10.06
N ALA A 15 11.30 -9.30 -8.94
CA ALA A 15 11.53 -10.75 -8.83
C ALA A 15 10.25 -11.57 -8.60
N GLY A 16 9.05 -10.94 -8.53
CA GLY A 16 7.80 -11.64 -8.24
C GLY A 16 7.70 -12.23 -6.83
N ARG A 17 8.46 -11.68 -5.88
CA ARG A 17 8.53 -12.14 -4.49
C ARG A 17 7.62 -11.31 -3.60
N PHE A 18 6.81 -11.99 -2.78
CA PHE A 18 5.87 -11.34 -1.85
C PHE A 18 6.60 -10.85 -0.61
N GLN A 19 6.51 -9.57 -0.34
CA GLN A 19 7.31 -8.98 0.74
C GLN A 19 6.65 -9.13 2.10
N GLY A 20 5.32 -9.03 2.17
CA GLY A 20 4.63 -8.92 3.43
C GLY A 20 5.25 -7.82 4.28
N ARG A 21 5.68 -8.16 5.50
CA ARG A 21 6.39 -7.23 6.40
C ARG A 21 7.91 -7.24 6.28
N LYS A 22 8.49 -8.10 5.43
CA LYS A 22 9.91 -8.02 5.07
C LYS A 22 10.12 -6.90 4.04
N ASP A 23 11.36 -6.49 3.83
CA ASP A 23 11.71 -5.38 2.96
C ASP A 23 12.75 -5.77 1.90
N SER A 24 12.70 -5.06 0.78
CA SER A 24 13.79 -4.96 -0.18
C SER A 24 13.88 -3.53 -0.70
N GLN A 25 15.06 -3.14 -1.18
CA GLN A 25 15.35 -1.79 -1.66
C GLN A 25 14.52 -1.42 -2.88
N LEU A 26 14.26 -0.14 -3.09
CA LEU A 26 13.69 0.36 -4.34
C LEU A 26 14.62 0.06 -5.52
N THR A 27 14.04 -0.28 -6.67
CA THR A 27 14.79 -0.30 -7.93
C THR A 27 15.03 1.13 -8.42
N PRO A 28 15.95 1.36 -9.40
CA PRO A 28 16.07 2.67 -10.07
C PRO A 28 14.71 3.19 -10.57
N ARG A 29 13.88 2.30 -11.14
CA ARG A 29 12.52 2.62 -11.57
C ARG A 29 11.63 3.00 -10.38
N GLY A 30 11.73 2.30 -9.26
CA GLY A 30 10.96 2.63 -8.05
C GLY A 30 11.33 3.99 -7.47
N ILE A 31 12.60 4.39 -7.59
CA ILE A 31 13.07 5.73 -7.22
C ILE A 31 12.46 6.79 -8.14
N GLU A 32 12.46 6.58 -9.45
CA GLU A 32 11.82 7.47 -10.43
C GLU A 32 10.32 7.62 -10.15
N GLN A 33 9.61 6.50 -9.92
CA GLN A 33 8.19 6.50 -9.55
C GLN A 33 7.91 7.33 -8.29
N ALA A 34 8.78 7.25 -7.28
CA ALA A 34 8.64 8.03 -6.05
C ALA A 34 8.86 9.54 -6.28
N ASP A 35 9.82 9.90 -7.13
CA ASP A 35 10.08 11.30 -7.50
C ASP A 35 8.93 11.89 -8.33
N GLU A 36 8.39 11.14 -9.30
CA GLU A 36 7.24 11.52 -10.10
C GLU A 36 5.99 11.72 -9.22
N ALA A 37 5.72 10.78 -8.31
CA ALA A 37 4.63 10.88 -7.36
C ALA A 37 4.74 12.13 -6.46
N GLY A 38 5.96 12.49 -6.04
CA GLY A 38 6.24 13.72 -5.31
C GLY A 38 5.87 14.97 -6.10
N ASN A 39 6.24 15.02 -7.37
CA ASN A 39 5.94 16.16 -8.26
C ASN A 39 4.42 16.28 -8.54
N LEU A 40 3.73 15.15 -8.75
CA LEU A 40 2.28 15.12 -8.93
C LEU A 40 1.56 15.60 -7.66
N LEU A 41 1.98 15.14 -6.48
CA LEU A 41 1.45 15.58 -5.19
C LEU A 41 1.67 17.07 -4.97
N ALA A 42 2.88 17.59 -5.19
CA ALA A 42 3.19 19.01 -5.06
C ALA A 42 2.26 19.87 -5.92
N SER A 43 1.96 19.41 -7.13
CA SER A 43 1.00 20.08 -8.02
C SER A 43 -0.44 20.00 -7.49
N ALA A 44 -0.84 18.85 -6.96
CA ALA A 44 -2.21 18.61 -6.48
C ALA A 44 -2.54 19.35 -5.19
N ILE A 45 -1.55 19.65 -4.33
CA ILE A 45 -1.76 20.31 -3.03
C ILE A 45 -1.27 21.76 -3.00
N ARG A 46 -0.77 22.28 -4.10
CA ARG A 46 -0.14 23.62 -4.21
C ARG A 46 -0.96 24.70 -3.50
N GLY A 47 -0.30 25.41 -2.58
CA GLY A 47 -0.90 26.48 -1.77
C GLY A 47 -1.81 25.98 -0.65
N ARG A 48 -1.81 24.68 -0.36
CA ARG A 48 -2.57 24.04 0.72
C ARG A 48 -1.75 23.05 1.52
N GLU A 49 -0.43 23.06 1.35
CA GLU A 49 0.51 22.08 1.91
C GLU A 49 0.33 21.94 3.42
N GLU A 50 0.21 23.06 4.14
CA GLU A 50 0.06 23.11 5.60
C GLU A 50 -1.23 22.46 6.14
N GLN A 51 -2.20 22.17 5.25
CA GLN A 51 -3.45 21.52 5.64
C GLN A 51 -3.30 20.00 5.71
N PHE A 52 -2.21 19.45 5.16
CA PHE A 52 -2.04 18.01 5.02
C PHE A 52 -1.20 17.40 6.14
N GLU A 53 -1.65 16.26 6.64
CA GLU A 53 -0.82 15.33 7.39
C GLU A 53 -0.16 14.35 6.42
N PHE A 54 1.04 13.85 6.77
CA PHE A 54 1.74 12.86 5.95
C PHE A 54 2.01 11.60 6.78
N HIS A 55 1.22 10.55 6.54
CA HIS A 55 1.32 9.26 7.18
C HIS A 55 2.09 8.28 6.30
N VAL A 56 2.98 7.49 6.90
CA VAL A 56 3.75 6.48 6.18
C VAL A 56 3.76 5.15 6.94
N SER A 57 3.64 4.05 6.21
CA SER A 57 3.94 2.74 6.75
C SER A 57 5.40 2.70 7.25
N PRO A 58 5.70 2.13 8.43
CA PRO A 58 7.05 2.10 8.97
C PRO A 58 8.02 1.17 8.24
N LEU A 59 7.58 0.45 7.19
CA LEU A 59 8.44 -0.43 6.41
C LEU A 59 9.42 0.36 5.52
N GLY A 60 10.64 -0.19 5.32
CA GLY A 60 11.75 0.53 4.69
C GLY A 60 11.42 1.08 3.30
N ARG A 61 10.78 0.27 2.42
CA ARG A 61 10.40 0.69 1.07
C ARG A 61 9.42 1.88 1.03
N THR A 62 8.51 1.97 2.00
CA THR A 62 7.59 3.10 2.12
C THR A 62 8.28 4.33 2.68
N LYS A 63 9.17 4.17 3.64
CA LYS A 63 10.01 5.27 4.16
C LYS A 63 10.95 5.82 3.09
N GLU A 64 11.56 4.96 2.28
CA GLU A 64 12.41 5.40 1.16
C GLU A 64 11.59 6.15 0.12
N THR A 65 10.38 5.67 -0.22
CA THR A 65 9.43 6.37 -1.10
C THR A 65 9.05 7.73 -0.52
N ALA A 66 8.67 7.81 0.75
CA ALA A 66 8.30 9.06 1.42
C ALA A 66 9.49 10.04 1.48
N ALA A 67 10.72 9.56 1.74
CA ALA A 67 11.93 10.39 1.71
C ALA A 67 12.20 11.04 0.34
N ARG A 68 11.75 10.42 -0.73
CA ARG A 68 11.79 11.00 -2.09
C ARG A 68 10.70 12.07 -2.26
N ILE A 69 9.47 11.74 -1.85
CA ILE A 69 8.30 12.63 -1.96
C ILE A 69 8.51 13.95 -1.21
N VAL A 70 9.10 13.93 0.00
CA VAL A 70 9.33 15.16 0.80
C VAL A 70 10.27 16.17 0.14
N ARG A 71 11.03 15.78 -0.88
CA ARG A 71 11.85 16.73 -1.66
C ARG A 71 10.99 17.72 -2.46
N SER A 72 9.79 17.28 -2.88
CA SER A 72 8.83 18.10 -3.61
C SER A 72 7.68 18.60 -2.71
N VAL A 73 7.42 17.90 -1.60
CA VAL A 73 6.35 18.19 -0.63
C VAL A 73 6.96 18.18 0.78
N PRO A 74 7.53 19.30 1.27
CA PRO A 74 8.29 19.36 2.53
C PRO A 74 7.37 19.32 3.76
N LEU A 75 6.74 18.16 4.01
CA LEU A 75 5.90 17.89 5.16
C LEU A 75 6.60 16.98 6.17
N VAL A 76 6.19 17.09 7.44
CA VAL A 76 6.65 16.17 8.49
C VAL A 76 5.97 14.82 8.30
N VAL A 77 6.78 13.79 8.11
CA VAL A 77 6.31 12.40 7.94
C VAL A 77 6.06 11.77 9.30
N LYS A 78 4.90 11.17 9.49
CA LYS A 78 4.52 10.42 10.70
C LYS A 78 4.43 8.93 10.39
N ASP A 79 5.12 8.09 11.17
CA ASP A 79 4.97 6.64 11.09
C ASP A 79 3.54 6.24 11.50
N GLU A 80 2.90 5.44 10.66
CA GLU A 80 1.55 4.89 10.90
C GLU A 80 1.56 3.36 10.71
N PRO A 81 1.67 2.60 11.80
CA PRO A 81 1.76 1.13 11.73
C PRO A 81 0.55 0.47 11.06
N ARG A 82 -0.62 1.11 11.09
CA ARG A 82 -1.83 0.58 10.45
C ARG A 82 -1.77 0.64 8.92
N LEU A 83 -0.78 1.31 8.34
CA LEU A 83 -0.51 1.33 6.90
C LEU A 83 0.46 0.22 6.44
N MET A 84 1.00 -0.60 7.36
CA MET A 84 1.88 -1.72 6.97
C MET A 84 1.19 -2.68 6.00
N GLU A 85 1.99 -3.37 5.18
CA GLU A 85 1.46 -4.42 4.30
C GLU A 85 0.87 -5.57 5.11
N VAL A 86 -0.12 -6.23 4.54
CA VAL A 86 -0.63 -7.50 5.04
C VAL A 86 0.53 -8.49 5.10
N THR A 87 0.78 -9.10 6.26
CA THR A 87 1.74 -10.19 6.35
C THR A 87 1.11 -11.48 5.89
N VAL A 88 1.84 -12.24 5.10
CA VAL A 88 1.51 -13.63 4.77
C VAL A 88 2.29 -14.60 5.67
N GLY A 89 2.71 -14.14 6.85
CA GLY A 89 3.36 -14.95 7.88
C GLY A 89 4.63 -15.61 7.39
N SER A 90 4.73 -16.93 7.55
CA SER A 90 5.87 -17.72 7.09
C SER A 90 6.12 -17.62 5.59
N TRP A 91 5.14 -17.20 4.79
CA TRP A 91 5.29 -16.98 3.36
C TRP A 91 5.89 -15.61 3.00
N ASP A 92 6.08 -14.71 3.97
CA ASP A 92 6.74 -13.41 3.74
C ASP A 92 8.14 -13.63 3.13
N GLY A 93 8.36 -13.04 1.97
CA GLY A 93 9.60 -13.16 1.20
C GLY A 93 9.62 -14.31 0.19
N MET A 94 8.59 -15.13 0.08
CA MET A 94 8.50 -16.24 -0.88
C MET A 94 7.87 -15.79 -2.20
N THR A 95 8.14 -16.56 -3.24
CA THR A 95 7.41 -16.53 -4.52
C THR A 95 6.25 -17.54 -4.47
N HIS A 96 5.31 -17.45 -5.41
CA HIS A 96 4.28 -18.49 -5.57
C HIS A 96 4.87 -19.90 -5.74
N TYR A 97 5.95 -20.01 -6.51
CA TYR A 97 6.62 -21.28 -6.73
C TYR A 97 7.19 -21.87 -5.42
N GLU A 98 7.88 -21.05 -4.63
CA GLU A 98 8.45 -21.49 -3.35
C GLU A 98 7.35 -21.91 -2.37
N ILE A 99 6.22 -21.17 -2.32
CA ILE A 99 5.06 -21.54 -1.50
C ILE A 99 4.49 -22.90 -1.93
N ASP A 100 4.32 -23.14 -3.24
CA ASP A 100 3.77 -24.41 -3.74
C ASP A 100 4.69 -25.61 -3.44
N VAL A 101 6.00 -25.39 -3.47
CA VAL A 101 7.01 -26.40 -3.14
C VAL A 101 7.08 -26.69 -1.65
N GLU A 102 7.13 -25.65 -0.79
CA GLU A 102 7.30 -25.81 0.65
C GLU A 102 5.99 -26.13 1.38
N TYR A 103 4.84 -25.71 0.82
CA TYR A 103 3.50 -25.94 1.37
C TYR A 103 2.58 -26.59 0.33
N PRO A 104 2.83 -27.86 -0.06
CA PRO A 104 2.10 -28.52 -1.14
C PRO A 104 0.58 -28.48 -0.93
N GLY A 105 -0.14 -27.96 -1.92
CA GLY A 105 -1.60 -27.88 -1.90
C GLY A 105 -2.18 -26.67 -1.15
N ALA A 106 -1.38 -25.83 -0.47
CA ALA A 106 -1.86 -24.65 0.23
C ALA A 106 -2.56 -23.63 -0.70
N LEU A 107 -2.08 -23.54 -1.94
CA LEU A 107 -2.65 -22.66 -2.98
C LEU A 107 -3.72 -23.35 -3.85
N LYS A 108 -4.04 -24.64 -3.60
CA LYS A 108 -5.01 -25.38 -4.41
C LYS A 108 -6.40 -24.73 -4.31
N GLY A 109 -6.99 -24.38 -5.47
CA GLY A 109 -8.30 -23.75 -5.57
C GLY A 109 -8.33 -22.32 -5.02
N ALA A 110 -7.18 -21.69 -4.79
CA ALA A 110 -7.11 -20.25 -4.55
C ALA A 110 -7.43 -19.51 -5.85
N ASP A 111 -8.21 -18.44 -5.75
CA ASP A 111 -8.29 -17.48 -6.85
C ASP A 111 -7.05 -16.56 -6.87
N ALA A 112 -6.97 -15.72 -7.91
CA ALA A 112 -5.81 -14.85 -8.13
C ALA A 112 -5.52 -13.87 -7.00
N PHE A 113 -6.45 -13.67 -6.06
CA PHE A 113 -6.37 -12.62 -5.05
C PHE A 113 -6.64 -13.11 -3.63
N ASP A 114 -7.34 -14.25 -3.45
CA ASP A 114 -7.70 -14.78 -2.13
C ASP A 114 -6.54 -15.52 -1.45
N TRP A 115 -5.54 -15.94 -2.18
CA TRP A 115 -4.41 -16.72 -1.70
C TRP A 115 -3.60 -15.99 -0.60
N TYR A 116 -3.57 -14.66 -0.60
CA TYR A 116 -2.88 -13.86 0.43
C TYR A 116 -3.30 -14.20 1.86
N PHE A 117 -4.55 -14.61 2.03
CA PHE A 117 -5.15 -14.89 3.34
C PHE A 117 -5.22 -16.39 3.66
N ARG A 118 -4.48 -17.23 2.93
CA ARG A 118 -4.41 -18.69 3.15
C ARG A 118 -3.22 -19.15 3.97
N SER A 119 -2.26 -18.26 4.21
CA SER A 119 -1.15 -18.56 5.12
C SER A 119 -1.69 -18.80 6.53
N PRO A 120 -1.25 -19.88 7.21
CA PRO A 120 -1.81 -20.26 8.52
C PRO A 120 -1.45 -19.29 9.65
N ASP A 121 -0.41 -18.49 9.47
CA ASP A 121 0.15 -17.55 10.44
C ASP A 121 0.22 -16.11 9.89
N GLY A 122 -0.45 -15.83 8.79
CA GLY A 122 -0.60 -14.50 8.21
C GLY A 122 -1.70 -13.68 8.90
N GLU A 123 -1.78 -12.39 8.53
CA GLU A 123 -2.88 -11.53 8.95
C GLU A 123 -4.16 -11.96 8.24
N THR A 124 -5.29 -12.07 8.96
CA THR A 124 -6.57 -12.40 8.34
C THR A 124 -7.13 -11.21 7.54
N PHE A 125 -8.03 -11.49 6.60
CA PHE A 125 -8.72 -10.42 5.85
C PHE A 125 -9.48 -9.47 6.79
N ASP A 126 -10.17 -10.01 7.78
CA ASP A 126 -10.99 -9.23 8.71
C ASP A 126 -10.13 -8.36 9.63
N ASP A 127 -9.01 -8.88 10.14
CA ASP A 127 -8.05 -8.10 10.94
C ASP A 127 -7.43 -6.96 10.11
N ALA A 128 -7.04 -7.25 8.87
CA ALA A 128 -6.48 -6.25 7.98
C ALA A 128 -7.51 -5.15 7.66
N CYS A 129 -8.77 -5.51 7.36
CA CYS A 129 -9.86 -4.56 7.15
C CYS A 129 -10.17 -3.74 8.41
N SER A 130 -10.21 -4.38 9.58
CA SER A 130 -10.42 -3.70 10.86
C SER A 130 -9.31 -2.67 11.14
N ARG A 131 -8.06 -3.06 10.92
CA ARG A 131 -6.87 -2.20 11.10
C ARG A 131 -6.95 -0.94 10.23
N VAL A 132 -7.22 -1.09 8.94
CA VAL A 132 -7.32 0.06 8.04
C VAL A 132 -8.59 0.87 8.27
N GLY A 133 -9.70 0.22 8.66
CA GLY A 133 -10.95 0.88 9.01
C GLY A 133 -10.81 1.78 10.23
N THR A 134 -10.08 1.32 11.26
CA THR A 134 -9.74 2.14 12.42
C THR A 134 -8.92 3.36 12.02
N TRP A 135 -7.89 3.19 11.19
CA TRP A 135 -7.12 4.33 10.69
C TRP A 135 -7.98 5.31 9.91
N LEU A 136 -8.84 4.84 8.99
CA LEU A 136 -9.74 5.69 8.21
C LEU A 136 -10.71 6.50 9.08
N SER A 137 -11.23 5.90 10.16
CA SER A 137 -12.19 6.57 11.07
C SER A 137 -11.56 7.69 11.91
N GLU A 138 -10.25 7.67 12.09
CA GLU A 138 -9.51 8.67 12.86
C GLU A 138 -8.96 9.81 12.00
N ILE A 139 -9.06 9.73 10.67
CA ILE A 139 -8.61 10.78 9.76
C ILE A 139 -9.51 12.02 9.92
N SER A 140 -8.95 13.08 10.49
CA SER A 140 -9.65 14.35 10.74
C SER A 140 -9.19 15.49 9.84
N ALA A 141 -8.02 15.37 9.20
CA ALA A 141 -7.42 16.34 8.29
C ALA A 141 -7.15 15.72 6.90
N PRO A 142 -7.00 16.53 5.86
CA PRO A 142 -6.48 16.06 4.58
C PRO A 142 -5.16 15.32 4.79
N THR A 143 -5.04 14.10 4.23
CA THR A 143 -3.92 13.21 4.53
C THR A 143 -3.27 12.67 3.27
N ILE A 144 -1.94 12.70 3.22
CA ILE A 144 -1.13 11.92 2.29
C ILE A 144 -0.75 10.63 2.99
N ALA A 145 -0.94 9.49 2.35
CA ALA A 145 -0.61 8.18 2.92
C ALA A 145 0.24 7.36 1.96
N VAL A 146 1.42 6.92 2.38
CA VAL A 146 2.25 5.96 1.63
C VAL A 146 2.12 4.58 2.26
N SER A 147 1.59 3.64 1.49
CA SER A 147 1.29 2.28 1.90
C SER A 147 1.73 1.27 0.83
N HIS A 148 1.04 0.16 0.70
CA HIS A 148 1.42 -1.01 -0.07
C HIS A 148 0.32 -1.45 -1.03
N GLY A 149 0.58 -2.54 -1.76
CA GLY A 149 -0.33 -3.03 -2.79
C GLY A 149 -1.65 -3.54 -2.21
N LEU A 150 -1.58 -4.57 -1.36
CA LEU A 150 -2.77 -5.20 -0.80
C LEU A 150 -3.45 -4.29 0.23
N THR A 151 -2.69 -3.70 1.15
CA THR A 151 -3.24 -2.73 2.12
C THR A 151 -3.92 -1.55 1.41
N GLY A 152 -3.36 -1.06 0.30
CA GLY A 152 -3.99 0.00 -0.51
C GLY A 152 -5.31 -0.41 -1.17
N ARG A 153 -5.47 -1.70 -1.53
CA ARG A 153 -6.78 -2.25 -1.95
C ARG A 153 -7.78 -2.22 -0.80
N LEU A 154 -7.37 -2.70 0.38
CA LEU A 154 -8.24 -2.74 1.56
C LEU A 154 -8.67 -1.34 2.00
N ILE A 155 -7.74 -0.37 2.03
CA ILE A 155 -8.05 1.04 2.34
C ILE A 155 -9.13 1.57 1.39
N ARG A 156 -8.94 1.41 0.07
CA ARG A 156 -9.93 1.86 -0.92
C ARG A 156 -11.24 1.09 -0.81
N GLY A 157 -11.17 -0.21 -0.60
CA GLY A 157 -12.36 -1.05 -0.49
C GLY A 157 -13.20 -0.72 0.73
N VAL A 158 -12.58 -0.56 1.91
CA VAL A 158 -13.28 -0.12 3.13
C VAL A 158 -13.86 1.28 2.96
N TYR A 159 -13.10 2.22 2.38
CA TYR A 159 -13.56 3.58 2.11
C TYR A 159 -14.79 3.63 1.19
N LEU A 160 -14.86 2.75 0.20
CA LEU A 160 -15.94 2.68 -0.80
C LEU A 160 -17.08 1.74 -0.39
N GLY A 161 -16.96 0.98 0.70
CA GLY A 161 -17.95 -0.02 1.13
C GLY A 161 -18.06 -1.21 0.18
N LEU A 162 -16.96 -1.63 -0.45
CA LEU A 162 -16.95 -2.73 -1.41
C LEU A 162 -17.00 -4.11 -0.72
N SER A 163 -17.46 -5.11 -1.43
CA SER A 163 -17.34 -6.51 -1.03
C SER A 163 -15.88 -6.99 -1.05
N ARG A 164 -15.56 -8.06 -0.31
CA ARG A 164 -14.23 -8.68 -0.28
C ARG A 164 -13.66 -8.91 -1.69
N ARG A 165 -14.47 -9.48 -2.59
CA ARG A 165 -14.05 -9.77 -3.95
C ARG A 165 -13.69 -8.50 -4.73
N GLU A 166 -14.57 -7.51 -4.71
CA GLU A 166 -14.32 -6.23 -5.39
C GLU A 166 -13.07 -5.53 -4.85
N MET A 167 -12.83 -5.55 -3.52
CA MET A 167 -11.61 -5.01 -2.92
C MET A 167 -10.36 -5.64 -3.50
N LEU A 168 -10.32 -6.96 -3.57
CA LEU A 168 -9.14 -7.72 -3.98
C LEU A 168 -8.86 -7.64 -5.48
N GLU A 169 -9.87 -7.31 -6.30
CA GLU A 169 -9.75 -7.08 -7.73
C GLU A 169 -9.27 -5.65 -8.08
N LEU A 170 -9.23 -4.71 -7.12
CA LEU A 170 -8.80 -3.33 -7.37
C LEU A 170 -7.35 -3.28 -7.91
N PRO A 171 -7.04 -2.44 -8.92
CA PRO A 171 -5.68 -2.30 -9.44
C PRO A 171 -4.73 -1.66 -8.41
N VAL A 172 -3.42 -1.92 -8.55
CA VAL A 172 -2.38 -1.41 -7.63
C VAL A 172 -1.23 -0.73 -8.39
N PRO A 173 -1.50 0.35 -9.12
CA PRO A 173 -0.49 1.06 -9.90
C PRO A 173 0.59 1.67 -8.97
N GLN A 174 1.76 1.94 -9.57
CA GLN A 174 2.89 2.59 -8.90
C GLN A 174 3.33 3.90 -9.59
N ASN A 175 2.60 4.31 -10.64
CA ASN A 175 2.88 5.52 -11.43
C ASN A 175 1.94 6.68 -11.09
N GLY A 176 1.47 6.78 -9.86
CA GLY A 176 0.54 7.81 -9.42
C GLY A 176 -0.06 7.48 -8.06
N PHE A 177 -1.18 8.09 -7.74
CA PHE A 177 -1.88 7.91 -6.47
C PHE A 177 -3.40 7.97 -6.64
N TYR A 178 -4.12 7.47 -5.63
CA TYR A 178 -5.57 7.62 -5.55
C TYR A 178 -5.95 8.80 -4.67
N ARG A 179 -6.87 9.63 -5.15
CA ARG A 179 -7.57 10.61 -4.33
C ARG A 179 -8.89 9.99 -3.82
N LEU A 180 -9.02 9.85 -2.50
CA LEU A 180 -10.24 9.41 -1.83
C LEU A 180 -10.94 10.65 -1.27
N SER A 181 -12.12 10.97 -1.78
CA SER A 181 -12.90 12.15 -1.36
C SER A 181 -14.37 11.99 -1.75
N GLY A 182 -15.30 12.40 -0.86
CA GLY A 182 -16.73 12.38 -1.16
C GLY A 182 -17.33 11.02 -1.48
N GLY A 183 -16.76 9.93 -0.95
CA GLY A 183 -17.22 8.56 -1.25
C GLY A 183 -16.70 8.00 -2.58
N GLU A 184 -15.75 8.67 -3.23
CA GLU A 184 -15.15 8.26 -4.50
C GLU A 184 -13.65 8.02 -4.38
N ALA A 185 -13.10 7.20 -5.29
CA ALA A 185 -11.66 6.96 -5.43
C ALA A 185 -11.25 7.21 -6.89
N ALA A 186 -10.53 8.30 -7.14
CA ALA A 186 -10.04 8.67 -8.47
C ALA A 186 -8.52 8.49 -8.56
N PHE A 187 -8.04 7.83 -9.62
CA PHE A 187 -6.61 7.69 -9.90
C PHE A 187 -6.06 8.96 -10.55
N ILE A 188 -4.86 9.37 -10.13
CA ILE A 188 -4.10 10.52 -10.63
C ILE A 188 -2.70 10.01 -10.95
N GLY A 189 -2.33 9.96 -12.24
CA GLY A 189 -1.05 9.49 -12.73
C GLY A 189 -0.88 9.77 -14.21
#